data_c5341a243d6ea1a9aa4bcdb904da6f3a
#
_entry.id   c5341a243d6ea1a9aa4bcdb904da6f3a
#
_cell.length_a   1.000
_cell.length_b   1.000
_cell.length_c   1.000
_cell.angle_alpha   90.00
_cell.angle_beta   90.00
_cell.angle_gamma   90.00
#
_symmetry.space_group_name_H-M   'P 1'
#
loop_
_entity.id
_entity.type
_entity.pdbx_description
1 polymer ?
#
loop_
_entity_poly.entity_id
_entity_poly.type
_entity_poly.pdbx_seq_one_letter_code
_entity_poly.pdbx_strand_id
1 'polypeptide(L)'
;FRYGTDDPLSLKEALSGVSLAVEKGEFVALLGHNGCGKSTLAKHFNAMLLPTSGKVFVDGMDTTEEALKYEIRRRVGLVLQNPDNQLVASIVEEDVAFGPENLGVPPKEIRQRVDDALKAVEMYDYRLAAPYKLSGGQKQRVAIAGIIAMQPECIVLDEPTAMLDPRGRTEVLDTIHKLNQELGITIVLITHYMDEAVTADRVVVMDSGRILTEGTPKEVFSKVELLKQHHLDVPQATE
;
A
#
# COMPACT_ATOMS: atom_id res chain seq x y z
N PHE A 1 10.46 -15.99 2.65
CA PHE A 1 10.63 -15.28 3.92
C PHE A 1 9.98 -16.07 5.05
N ARG A 2 10.64 -16.13 6.19
CA ARG A 2 10.19 -16.86 7.36
C ARG A 2 10.14 -15.95 8.58
N TYR A 3 9.04 -15.99 9.32
CA TYR A 3 8.95 -15.43 10.66
C TYR A 3 9.40 -16.48 11.67
N GLY A 4 10.06 -16.07 12.74
CA GLY A 4 10.41 -16.90 13.88
C GLY A 4 11.69 -16.45 14.56
N THR A 5 11.89 -16.99 15.76
CA THR A 5 13.12 -16.86 16.55
C THR A 5 14.10 -17.98 16.16
N ASP A 6 15.24 -18.07 16.84
CA ASP A 6 16.30 -19.07 16.60
C ASP A 6 15.87 -20.53 16.79
N ASP A 7 14.62 -20.78 17.24
CA ASP A 7 14.06 -22.12 17.34
C ASP A 7 13.52 -22.58 15.97
N PRO A 8 14.09 -23.63 15.33
CA PRO A 8 13.66 -24.16 14.05
C PRO A 8 12.20 -24.63 14.04
N LEU A 9 11.61 -25.01 15.17
CA LEU A 9 10.23 -25.46 15.30
C LEU A 9 9.22 -24.29 15.30
N SER A 10 9.68 -23.06 15.53
CA SER A 10 8.86 -21.85 15.53
C SER A 10 8.83 -21.11 14.18
N LEU A 11 9.61 -21.56 13.19
CA LEU A 11 9.72 -20.91 11.88
C LEU A 11 8.44 -21.11 11.08
N LYS A 12 7.75 -20.00 10.82
CA LYS A 12 6.58 -19.96 9.92
C LYS A 12 6.98 -19.35 8.58
N GLU A 13 6.91 -20.15 7.52
CA GLU A 13 7.14 -19.65 6.16
C GLU A 13 5.94 -18.80 5.72
N ALA A 14 6.17 -17.52 5.48
CA ALA A 14 5.14 -16.57 5.08
C ALA A 14 5.18 -16.26 3.58
N LEU A 15 6.36 -16.34 2.95
CA LEU A 15 6.56 -16.20 1.51
C LEU A 15 7.52 -17.26 1.02
N SER A 16 7.19 -17.92 -0.09
CA SER A 16 7.95 -19.01 -0.69
C SER A 16 8.01 -18.85 -2.21
N GLY A 17 9.21 -18.57 -2.76
CA GLY A 17 9.42 -18.51 -4.20
C GLY A 17 8.61 -17.41 -4.91
N VAL A 18 8.39 -16.27 -4.25
CA VAL A 18 7.70 -15.11 -4.84
C VAL A 18 8.70 -14.35 -5.72
N SER A 19 8.36 -14.19 -7.01
CA SER A 19 9.06 -13.31 -7.94
C SER A 19 8.02 -12.37 -8.55
N LEU A 20 8.18 -11.07 -8.34
CA LEU A 20 7.25 -10.04 -8.77
C LEU A 20 8.05 -8.79 -9.17
N ALA A 21 7.74 -8.22 -10.32
CA ALA A 21 8.19 -6.90 -10.72
C ALA A 21 6.98 -5.96 -10.80
N VAL A 22 7.15 -4.72 -10.41
CA VAL A 22 6.15 -3.64 -10.53
C VAL A 22 6.78 -2.52 -11.32
N GLU A 23 6.14 -2.12 -12.41
CA GLU A 23 6.65 -1.09 -13.31
C GLU A 23 6.29 0.32 -12.81
N LYS A 24 7.09 1.31 -13.18
CA LYS A 24 6.84 2.70 -12.81
C LYS A 24 5.52 3.21 -13.40
N GLY A 25 4.68 3.78 -12.55
CA GLY A 25 3.35 4.28 -12.91
C GLY A 25 2.27 3.21 -13.02
N GLU A 26 2.63 1.91 -12.83
CA GLU A 26 1.66 0.81 -12.87
C GLU A 26 0.74 0.84 -11.65
N PHE A 27 -0.53 0.48 -11.84
CA PHE A 27 -1.47 0.19 -10.76
C PHE A 27 -1.63 -1.34 -10.64
N VAL A 28 -1.00 -1.93 -9.63
CA VAL A 28 -1.08 -3.36 -9.34
C VAL A 28 -2.02 -3.62 -8.17
N ALA A 29 -3.00 -4.51 -8.35
CA ALA A 29 -3.82 -5.04 -7.26
C ALA A 29 -3.29 -6.40 -6.81
N LEU A 30 -2.97 -6.52 -5.52
CA LEU A 30 -2.51 -7.76 -4.91
C LEU A 30 -3.66 -8.39 -4.12
N LEU A 31 -4.22 -9.46 -4.66
CA LEU A 31 -5.36 -10.19 -4.11
C LEU A 31 -4.94 -11.47 -3.38
N GLY A 32 -5.78 -11.92 -2.47
CA GLY A 32 -5.63 -13.20 -1.76
C GLY A 32 -6.38 -13.19 -0.43
N HIS A 33 -6.63 -14.36 0.12
CA HIS A 33 -7.30 -14.48 1.42
C HIS A 33 -6.42 -13.99 2.59
N ASN A 34 -7.02 -13.82 3.75
CA ASN A 34 -6.29 -13.36 4.94
C ASN A 34 -5.22 -14.39 5.35
N GLY A 35 -4.02 -13.91 5.66
CA GLY A 35 -2.90 -14.75 6.08
C GLY A 35 -2.10 -15.40 4.94
N CYS A 36 -2.43 -15.16 3.65
CA CYS A 36 -1.68 -15.72 2.53
C CYS A 36 -0.32 -15.03 2.23
N GLY A 37 0.05 -13.98 2.99
CA GLY A 37 1.36 -13.34 2.89
C GLY A 37 1.38 -11.95 2.27
N LYS A 38 0.24 -11.35 1.88
CA LYS A 38 0.17 -10.01 1.22
C LYS A 38 0.87 -8.90 2.03
N SER A 39 0.48 -8.72 3.29
CA SER A 39 1.08 -7.70 4.17
C SER A 39 2.55 -7.96 4.47
N THR A 40 2.98 -9.23 4.44
CA THR A 40 4.40 -9.59 4.54
C THR A 40 5.13 -9.14 3.29
N LEU A 41 4.58 -9.39 2.10
CA LEU A 41 5.15 -8.94 0.84
C LEU A 41 5.20 -7.40 0.77
N ALA A 42 4.12 -6.71 1.20
CA ALA A 42 4.08 -5.24 1.29
C ALA A 42 5.28 -4.65 2.05
N LYS A 43 5.62 -5.25 3.18
CA LYS A 43 6.72 -4.79 4.03
C LYS A 43 8.11 -5.01 3.42
N HIS A 44 8.24 -5.86 2.40
CA HIS A 44 9.49 -6.02 1.66
C HIS A 44 9.71 -4.91 0.63
N PHE A 45 8.63 -4.32 0.07
CA PHE A 45 8.76 -3.24 -0.91
C PHE A 45 9.44 -1.98 -0.36
N ASN A 46 9.30 -1.69 0.94
CA ASN A 46 9.93 -0.52 1.58
C ASN A 46 11.05 -0.88 2.57
N ALA A 47 11.63 -2.08 2.44
CA ALA A 47 12.68 -2.58 3.33
C ALA A 47 12.32 -2.55 4.83
N MET A 48 11.03 -2.68 5.19
CA MET A 48 10.61 -2.89 6.57
C MET A 48 10.91 -4.32 7.02
N LEU A 49 10.76 -5.28 6.10
CA LEU A 49 11.23 -6.65 6.22
C LEU A 49 12.27 -6.93 5.14
N LEU A 50 13.27 -7.73 5.49
CA LEU A 50 14.31 -8.16 4.55
C LEU A 50 14.08 -9.63 4.17
N PRO A 51 14.36 -10.05 2.93
CA PRO A 51 14.17 -11.44 2.53
C PRO A 51 15.12 -12.37 3.29
N THR A 52 14.63 -13.54 3.74
CA THR A 52 15.47 -14.59 4.34
C THR A 52 16.36 -15.24 3.27
N SER A 53 15.88 -15.29 2.02
CA SER A 53 16.61 -15.75 0.85
C SER A 53 16.07 -15.04 -0.40
N GLY A 54 16.84 -14.98 -1.46
CA GLY A 54 16.53 -14.17 -2.63
C GLY A 54 16.87 -12.70 -2.40
N LYS A 55 16.38 -11.83 -3.27
CA LYS A 55 16.66 -10.39 -3.24
C LYS A 55 15.41 -9.57 -3.58
N VAL A 56 15.36 -8.38 -3.00
CA VAL A 56 14.35 -7.36 -3.34
C VAL A 56 15.10 -6.10 -3.75
N PHE A 57 14.71 -5.54 -4.89
CA PHE A 57 15.26 -4.30 -5.41
C PHE A 57 14.19 -3.24 -5.52
N VAL A 58 14.53 -2.01 -5.19
CA VAL A 58 13.71 -0.82 -5.39
C VAL A 58 14.53 0.14 -6.24
N ASP A 59 14.12 0.36 -7.48
CA ASP A 59 14.83 1.22 -8.44
C ASP A 59 16.35 0.89 -8.49
N GLY A 60 16.67 -0.42 -8.62
CA GLY A 60 18.02 -0.94 -8.64
C GLY A 60 18.77 -1.02 -7.30
N MET A 61 18.17 -0.48 -6.21
CA MET A 61 18.74 -0.54 -4.86
C MET A 61 18.40 -1.86 -4.18
N ASP A 62 19.40 -2.61 -3.70
CA ASP A 62 19.18 -3.83 -2.91
C ASP A 62 18.69 -3.45 -1.50
N THR A 63 17.54 -3.98 -1.10
CA THR A 63 16.93 -3.66 0.21
C THR A 63 17.75 -4.17 1.40
N THR A 64 18.70 -5.07 1.18
CA THR A 64 19.59 -5.58 2.24
C THR A 64 20.73 -4.61 2.59
N GLU A 65 20.99 -3.61 1.73
CA GLU A 65 22.01 -2.60 1.98
C GLU A 65 21.53 -1.55 2.98
N GLU A 66 22.10 -1.56 4.18
CA GLU A 66 21.70 -0.67 5.30
C GLU A 66 21.76 0.82 4.90
N ALA A 67 22.79 1.20 4.15
CA ALA A 67 22.99 2.58 3.69
C ALA A 67 21.89 3.09 2.74
N LEU A 68 21.17 2.17 2.05
CA LEU A 68 20.13 2.52 1.08
C LEU A 68 18.72 2.50 1.69
N LYS A 69 18.54 1.96 2.88
CA LYS A 69 17.21 1.81 3.50
C LYS A 69 16.43 3.12 3.60
N TYR A 70 17.11 4.22 3.92
CA TYR A 70 16.48 5.54 4.04
C TYR A 70 15.95 6.01 2.69
N GLU A 71 16.76 5.89 1.65
CA GLU A 71 16.37 6.27 0.29
C GLU A 71 15.24 5.40 -0.25
N ILE A 72 15.29 4.08 0.00
CA ILE A 72 14.22 3.15 -0.36
C ILE A 72 12.90 3.56 0.30
N ARG A 73 12.90 3.85 1.61
CA ARG A 73 11.70 4.26 2.36
C ARG A 73 11.16 5.62 1.93
N ARG A 74 12.02 6.50 1.43
CA ARG A 74 11.61 7.76 0.83
C ARG A 74 10.87 7.54 -0.49
N ARG A 75 11.31 6.56 -1.30
CA ARG A 75 10.71 6.26 -2.62
C ARG A 75 9.46 5.41 -2.53
N VAL A 76 9.38 4.51 -1.56
CA VAL A 76 8.23 3.62 -1.37
C VAL A 76 7.54 3.91 -0.06
N GLY A 77 6.41 4.60 -0.14
CA GLY A 77 5.52 4.84 1.00
C GLY A 77 4.67 3.61 1.31
N LEU A 78 4.39 3.39 2.59
CA LEU A 78 3.50 2.31 3.04
C LEU A 78 2.35 2.90 3.85
N VAL A 79 1.12 2.64 3.40
CA VAL A 79 -0.12 2.99 4.11
C VAL A 79 -0.65 1.73 4.78
N LEU A 80 -0.89 1.82 6.09
CA LEU A 80 -1.36 0.70 6.90
C LEU A 80 -2.88 0.53 6.85
N GLN A 81 -3.36 -0.67 7.13
CA GLN A 81 -4.78 -1.01 7.17
C GLN A 81 -5.58 -0.14 8.15
N ASN A 82 -5.04 0.11 9.34
CA ASN A 82 -5.67 0.96 10.35
C ASN A 82 -4.96 2.31 10.42
N PRO A 83 -5.60 3.42 10.00
CA PRO A 83 -5.01 4.75 10.05
C PRO A 83 -4.68 5.23 11.47
N ASP A 84 -5.37 4.76 12.50
CA ASP A 84 -5.07 5.11 13.89
C ASP A 84 -3.69 4.60 14.35
N ASN A 85 -3.14 3.59 13.67
CA ASN A 85 -1.77 3.12 13.92
C ASN A 85 -0.70 3.95 13.21
N GLN A 86 -1.11 4.84 12.31
CA GLN A 86 -0.20 5.63 11.47
C GLN A 86 -0.23 7.12 11.87
N LEU A 87 -1.39 7.64 12.26
CA LEU A 87 -1.57 9.03 12.68
C LEU A 87 -1.04 9.21 14.11
N VAL A 88 -0.08 10.12 14.29
CA VAL A 88 0.64 10.33 15.56
C VAL A 88 0.47 11.73 16.13
N ALA A 89 0.17 12.74 15.31
CA ALA A 89 0.02 14.12 15.74
C ALA A 89 -1.39 14.46 16.23
N SER A 90 -1.51 15.55 16.97
CA SER A 90 -2.78 16.07 17.49
C SER A 90 -3.56 16.89 16.48
N ILE A 91 -2.94 17.36 15.41
CA ILE A 91 -3.49 18.18 14.35
C ILE A 91 -3.11 17.58 12.99
N VAL A 92 -4.07 17.58 12.05
CA VAL A 92 -3.91 16.96 10.73
C VAL A 92 -2.68 17.47 9.98
N GLU A 93 -2.47 18.80 9.88
CA GLU A 93 -1.33 19.34 9.14
C GLU A 93 0.03 19.00 9.79
N GLU A 94 0.09 18.88 11.11
CA GLU A 94 1.28 18.45 11.83
C GLU A 94 1.60 16.98 11.52
N ASP A 95 0.57 16.14 11.44
CA ASP A 95 0.73 14.73 11.09
C ASP A 95 1.27 14.56 9.66
N VAL A 96 0.72 15.31 8.71
CA VAL A 96 1.18 15.30 7.31
C VAL A 96 2.60 15.88 7.18
N ALA A 97 3.00 16.83 8.02
CA ALA A 97 4.34 17.41 8.05
C ALA A 97 5.41 16.45 8.60
N PHE A 98 5.02 15.48 9.43
CA PHE A 98 5.92 14.60 10.16
C PHE A 98 6.92 13.86 9.25
N GLY A 99 6.45 13.33 8.11
CA GLY A 99 7.30 12.67 7.12
C GLY A 99 8.36 13.59 6.52
N PRO A 100 7.99 14.71 5.90
CA PRO A 100 8.91 15.70 5.36
C PRO A 100 9.90 16.27 6.40
N GLU A 101 9.46 16.48 7.64
CA GLU A 101 10.34 16.94 8.73
C GLU A 101 11.45 15.92 9.03
N ASN A 102 11.10 14.63 9.13
CA ASN A 102 12.07 13.56 9.33
C ASN A 102 13.02 13.39 8.13
N LEU A 103 12.58 13.80 6.93
CA LEU A 103 13.42 13.83 5.74
C LEU A 103 14.35 15.07 5.69
N GLY A 104 14.26 15.99 6.66
CA GLY A 104 15.06 17.20 6.70
C GLY A 104 14.70 18.23 5.61
N VAL A 105 13.46 18.19 5.11
CA VAL A 105 12.96 19.15 4.12
C VAL A 105 12.90 20.55 4.73
N PRO A 106 13.31 21.62 4.01
CA PRO A 106 13.26 22.99 4.53
C PRO A 106 11.83 23.42 4.92
N PRO A 107 11.63 24.18 6.03
CA PRO A 107 10.30 24.52 6.55
C PRO A 107 9.34 25.16 5.54
N LYS A 108 9.84 26.03 4.65
CA LYS A 108 9.01 26.64 3.60
C LYS A 108 8.49 25.62 2.59
N GLU A 109 9.30 24.65 2.26
CA GLU A 109 8.95 23.58 1.34
C GLU A 109 8.01 22.57 2.02
N ILE A 110 8.19 22.28 3.32
CA ILE A 110 7.26 21.45 4.11
C ILE A 110 5.86 22.04 4.03
N ARG A 111 5.69 23.34 4.28
CA ARG A 111 4.37 23.99 4.19
C ARG A 111 3.71 23.76 2.84
N GLN A 112 4.45 23.94 1.76
CA GLN A 112 3.93 23.73 0.40
C GLN A 112 3.54 22.26 0.17
N ARG A 113 4.40 21.31 0.55
CA ARG A 113 4.14 19.89 0.39
C ARG A 113 2.92 19.42 1.17
N VAL A 114 2.74 19.92 2.41
CA VAL A 114 1.58 19.63 3.26
C VAL A 114 0.29 20.14 2.62
N ASP A 115 0.30 21.40 2.15
CA ASP A 115 -0.87 21.99 1.51
C ASP A 115 -1.26 21.25 0.22
N ASP A 116 -0.28 20.90 -0.61
CA ASP A 116 -0.50 20.18 -1.87
C ASP A 116 -0.99 18.76 -1.60
N ALA A 117 -0.39 18.05 -0.64
CA ALA A 117 -0.81 16.70 -0.26
C ALA A 117 -2.25 16.68 0.28
N LEU A 118 -2.61 17.61 1.18
CA LEU A 118 -3.96 17.71 1.73
C LEU A 118 -5.00 18.08 0.66
N LYS A 119 -4.63 18.91 -0.32
CA LYS A 119 -5.50 19.22 -1.47
C LYS A 119 -5.70 18.00 -2.37
N ALA A 120 -4.63 17.24 -2.65
CA ALA A 120 -4.69 16.06 -3.50
C ALA A 120 -5.67 14.99 -2.95
N VAL A 121 -5.79 14.87 -1.63
CA VAL A 121 -6.70 13.94 -0.96
C VAL A 121 -8.01 14.60 -0.47
N GLU A 122 -8.29 15.84 -0.84
CA GLU A 122 -9.49 16.61 -0.47
C GLU A 122 -9.70 16.76 1.05
N MET A 123 -8.59 16.94 1.79
CA MET A 123 -8.59 17.11 3.24
C MET A 123 -8.08 18.47 3.70
N TYR A 124 -7.84 19.42 2.80
CA TYR A 124 -7.26 20.71 3.13
C TYR A 124 -8.09 21.52 4.13
N ASP A 125 -9.42 21.48 4.04
CA ASP A 125 -10.32 22.21 4.95
C ASP A 125 -10.27 21.66 6.38
N TYR A 126 -9.79 20.43 6.55
CA TYR A 126 -9.64 19.76 7.84
C TYR A 126 -8.21 19.88 8.42
N ARG A 127 -7.30 20.66 7.80
CA ARG A 127 -5.89 20.74 8.19
C ARG A 127 -5.64 21.09 9.66
N LEU A 128 -6.53 21.90 10.26
CA LEU A 128 -6.47 22.32 11.68
C LEU A 128 -7.30 21.43 12.60
N ALA A 129 -7.96 20.41 12.06
CA ALA A 129 -8.77 19.50 12.86
C ALA A 129 -7.89 18.49 13.60
N ALA A 130 -8.44 17.98 14.71
CA ALA A 130 -7.83 16.85 15.40
C ALA A 130 -8.22 15.53 14.71
N PRO A 131 -7.29 14.60 14.47
CA PRO A 131 -7.57 13.33 13.78
C PRO A 131 -8.70 12.51 14.40
N TYR A 132 -8.87 12.54 15.72
CA TYR A 132 -9.94 11.80 16.41
C TYR A 132 -11.36 12.29 16.08
N LYS A 133 -11.50 13.48 15.47
CA LYS A 133 -12.80 14.05 15.01
C LYS A 133 -13.16 13.62 13.59
N LEU A 134 -12.26 12.96 12.89
CA LEU A 134 -12.43 12.56 11.51
C LEU A 134 -13.13 11.20 11.40
N SER A 135 -13.87 10.98 10.31
CA SER A 135 -14.36 9.65 9.94
C SER A 135 -13.20 8.73 9.56
N GLY A 136 -13.44 7.41 9.52
CA GLY A 136 -12.44 6.43 9.09
C GLY A 136 -11.86 6.73 7.71
N GLY A 137 -12.70 7.04 6.72
CA GLY A 137 -12.26 7.40 5.38
C GLY A 137 -11.45 8.70 5.35
N GLN A 138 -11.83 9.71 6.14
CA GLN A 138 -11.06 10.94 6.29
C GLN A 138 -9.69 10.68 6.92
N LYS A 139 -9.62 9.88 7.98
CA LYS A 139 -8.35 9.47 8.60
C LYS A 139 -7.45 8.76 7.61
N GLN A 140 -8.01 7.85 6.81
CA GLN A 140 -7.26 7.12 5.80
C GLN A 140 -6.68 8.06 4.73
N ARG A 141 -7.47 9.04 4.27
CA ARG A 141 -6.97 10.05 3.33
C ARG A 141 -5.89 10.93 3.94
N VAL A 142 -5.98 11.28 5.22
CA VAL A 142 -4.90 11.99 5.93
C VAL A 142 -3.63 11.14 6.02
N ALA A 143 -3.74 9.86 6.34
CA ALA A 143 -2.61 8.94 6.34
C ALA A 143 -1.95 8.85 4.96
N ILE A 144 -2.74 8.79 3.88
CA ILE A 144 -2.25 8.85 2.50
C ILE A 144 -1.56 10.21 2.23
N ALA A 145 -2.13 11.34 2.69
CA ALA A 145 -1.51 12.67 2.53
C ALA A 145 -0.13 12.74 3.19
N GLY A 146 0.04 12.16 4.38
CA GLY A 146 1.34 12.07 5.06
C GLY A 146 2.40 11.35 4.23
N ILE A 147 2.00 10.31 3.50
CA ILE A 147 2.87 9.60 2.57
C ILE A 147 3.17 10.46 1.33
N ILE A 148 2.15 11.08 0.72
CA ILE A 148 2.32 11.91 -0.49
C ILE A 148 3.24 13.11 -0.22
N ALA A 149 3.16 13.71 0.96
CA ALA A 149 4.00 14.85 1.33
C ALA A 149 5.51 14.53 1.30
N MET A 150 5.88 13.26 1.41
CA MET A 150 7.25 12.78 1.22
C MET A 150 7.66 12.67 -0.25
N GLN A 151 6.70 12.83 -1.19
CA GLN A 151 6.89 12.70 -2.64
C GLN A 151 7.46 11.33 -3.07
N PRO A 152 6.80 10.23 -2.71
CA PRO A 152 7.24 8.89 -3.08
C PRO A 152 7.01 8.61 -4.58
N GLU A 153 7.77 7.67 -5.14
CA GLU A 153 7.56 7.16 -6.49
C GLU A 153 6.54 6.01 -6.54
N CYS A 154 6.38 5.32 -5.41
CA CYS A 154 5.44 4.22 -5.24
C CYS A 154 4.75 4.30 -3.88
N ILE A 155 3.47 3.97 -3.85
CA ILE A 155 2.69 3.82 -2.62
C ILE A 155 2.13 2.40 -2.55
N VAL A 156 2.48 1.70 -1.48
CA VAL A 156 1.90 0.40 -1.13
C VAL A 156 0.80 0.63 -0.10
N LEU A 157 -0.41 0.19 -0.38
CA LEU A 157 -1.57 0.35 0.49
C LEU A 157 -2.02 -1.04 0.98
N ASP A 158 -1.88 -1.28 2.27
CA ASP A 158 -2.23 -2.57 2.88
C ASP A 158 -3.68 -2.53 3.39
N GLU A 159 -4.62 -3.05 2.61
CA GLU A 159 -6.06 -3.10 2.87
C GLU A 159 -6.65 -1.74 3.33
N PRO A 160 -6.44 -0.63 2.59
CA PRO A 160 -6.75 0.72 3.05
C PRO A 160 -8.26 0.98 3.25
N THR A 161 -9.11 0.09 2.76
CA THR A 161 -10.56 0.24 2.76
C THR A 161 -11.27 -0.74 3.69
N ALA A 162 -10.56 -1.70 4.28
CA ALA A 162 -11.14 -2.83 5.02
C ALA A 162 -11.97 -2.42 6.25
N MET A 163 -11.68 -1.25 6.85
CA MET A 163 -12.36 -0.75 8.06
C MET A 163 -13.33 0.40 7.78
N LEU A 164 -13.67 0.63 6.50
CA LEU A 164 -14.47 1.79 6.08
C LEU A 164 -15.90 1.39 5.71
N ASP A 165 -16.82 2.33 5.93
CA ASP A 165 -18.15 2.26 5.37
C ASP A 165 -18.13 2.38 3.83
N PRO A 166 -19.21 2.03 3.12
CA PRO A 166 -19.21 2.04 1.65
C PRO A 166 -18.84 3.39 1.03
N ARG A 167 -19.27 4.49 1.65
CA ARG A 167 -18.94 5.83 1.16
C ARG A 167 -17.46 6.17 1.34
N GLY A 168 -16.93 5.95 2.54
CA GLY A 168 -15.50 6.18 2.83
C GLY A 168 -14.59 5.32 1.94
N ARG A 169 -15.02 4.09 1.63
CA ARG A 169 -14.34 3.19 0.72
C ARG A 169 -14.22 3.77 -0.70
N THR A 170 -15.35 4.25 -1.25
CA THR A 170 -15.35 4.91 -2.57
C THR A 170 -14.43 6.14 -2.56
N GLU A 171 -14.56 7.02 -1.57
CA GLU A 171 -13.74 8.24 -1.46
C GLU A 171 -12.23 7.94 -1.40
N VAL A 172 -11.82 6.87 -0.71
CA VAL A 172 -10.41 6.44 -0.63
C VAL A 172 -9.94 5.85 -1.96
N LEU A 173 -10.75 5.00 -2.61
CA LEU A 173 -10.40 4.42 -3.92
C LEU A 173 -10.27 5.49 -5.00
N ASP A 174 -11.19 6.43 -5.06
CA ASP A 174 -11.14 7.57 -5.99
C ASP A 174 -9.85 8.38 -5.79
N THR A 175 -9.46 8.60 -4.52
CA THR A 175 -8.19 9.26 -4.17
C THR A 175 -7.01 8.46 -4.72
N ILE A 176 -6.96 7.15 -4.51
CA ILE A 176 -5.87 6.27 -4.98
C ILE A 176 -5.76 6.30 -6.50
N HIS A 177 -6.90 6.21 -7.22
CA HIS A 177 -6.93 6.30 -8.68
C HIS A 177 -6.42 7.63 -9.20
N LYS A 178 -6.84 8.73 -8.57
CA LYS A 178 -6.39 10.08 -8.92
C LYS A 178 -4.86 10.23 -8.74
N LEU A 179 -4.30 9.69 -7.67
CA LEU A 179 -2.86 9.71 -7.43
C LEU A 179 -2.08 8.96 -8.52
N ASN A 180 -2.60 7.82 -8.98
CA ASN A 180 -1.97 7.08 -10.07
C ASN A 180 -2.13 7.81 -11.41
N GLN A 181 -3.36 8.17 -11.79
CA GLN A 181 -3.68 8.69 -13.12
C GLN A 181 -3.19 10.13 -13.35
N GLU A 182 -3.31 11.01 -12.34
CA GLU A 182 -2.96 12.42 -12.48
C GLU A 182 -1.51 12.71 -12.07
N LEU A 183 -0.99 12.03 -11.06
CA LEU A 183 0.37 12.26 -10.54
C LEU A 183 1.38 11.21 -10.99
N GLY A 184 0.94 10.15 -11.68
CA GLY A 184 1.81 9.08 -12.19
C GLY A 184 2.48 8.26 -11.10
N ILE A 185 1.94 8.26 -9.88
CA ILE A 185 2.49 7.48 -8.76
C ILE A 185 2.20 5.99 -8.99
N THR A 186 3.20 5.16 -8.83
CA THR A 186 3.04 3.69 -8.85
C THR A 186 2.20 3.26 -7.65
N ILE A 187 1.19 2.42 -7.87
CA ILE A 187 0.30 1.94 -6.80
C ILE A 187 0.40 0.42 -6.68
N VAL A 188 0.59 -0.06 -5.45
CA VAL A 188 0.39 -1.46 -5.10
C VAL A 188 -0.74 -1.51 -4.06
N LEU A 189 -1.94 -1.86 -4.52
CA LEU A 189 -3.14 -1.97 -3.69
C LEU A 189 -3.31 -3.41 -3.21
N ILE A 190 -3.16 -3.65 -1.93
CA ILE A 190 -3.48 -4.92 -1.32
C ILE A 190 -4.93 -4.88 -0.86
N THR A 191 -5.71 -5.84 -1.31
CA THR A 191 -7.12 -5.94 -0.94
C THR A 191 -7.59 -7.40 -0.99
N HIS A 192 -8.70 -7.69 -0.33
CA HIS A 192 -9.46 -8.91 -0.49
C HIS A 192 -10.78 -8.69 -1.24
N TYR A 193 -11.05 -7.47 -1.64
CA TYR A 193 -12.24 -7.09 -2.41
C TYR A 193 -11.94 -7.11 -3.92
N MET A 194 -12.62 -7.98 -4.63
CA MET A 194 -12.42 -8.15 -6.08
C MET A 194 -12.78 -6.90 -6.87
N ASP A 195 -13.84 -6.20 -6.45
CA ASP A 195 -14.31 -4.97 -7.11
C ASP A 195 -13.25 -3.85 -7.13
N GLU A 196 -12.38 -3.82 -6.12
CA GLU A 196 -11.29 -2.84 -6.07
C GLU A 196 -10.17 -3.14 -7.07
N ALA A 197 -10.00 -4.41 -7.42
CA ALA A 197 -8.95 -4.86 -8.33
C ALA A 197 -9.34 -4.78 -9.81
N VAL A 198 -10.64 -4.63 -10.12
CA VAL A 198 -11.13 -4.58 -11.53
C VAL A 198 -10.55 -3.40 -12.30
N THR A 199 -10.22 -2.32 -11.62
CA THR A 199 -9.72 -1.08 -12.22
C THR A 199 -8.20 -0.98 -12.26
N ALA A 200 -7.48 -1.99 -11.75
CA ALA A 200 -6.03 -2.05 -11.81
C ALA A 200 -5.52 -2.39 -13.24
N ASP A 201 -4.29 -2.01 -13.55
CA ASP A 201 -3.63 -2.42 -14.79
C ASP A 201 -3.31 -3.92 -14.76
N ARG A 202 -2.91 -4.41 -13.59
CA ARG A 202 -2.56 -5.82 -13.36
C ARG A 202 -3.05 -6.30 -12.01
N VAL A 203 -3.50 -7.54 -11.98
CA VAL A 203 -3.91 -8.25 -10.77
C VAL A 203 -2.93 -9.38 -10.53
N VAL A 204 -2.44 -9.46 -9.30
CA VAL A 204 -1.59 -10.55 -8.80
C VAL A 204 -2.35 -11.26 -7.69
N VAL A 205 -2.57 -12.56 -7.84
CA VAL A 205 -3.28 -13.37 -6.86
C VAL A 205 -2.29 -14.19 -6.07
N MET A 206 -2.35 -14.05 -4.75
CA MET A 206 -1.52 -14.82 -3.81
C MET A 206 -2.33 -15.87 -3.07
N ASP A 207 -1.74 -17.03 -2.91
CA ASP A 207 -2.19 -18.06 -2.00
C ASP A 207 -1.00 -18.75 -1.30
N SER A 208 -1.15 -19.01 0.00
CA SER A 208 -0.19 -19.76 0.82
C SER A 208 1.27 -19.32 0.63
N GLY A 209 1.50 -17.99 0.57
CA GLY A 209 2.84 -17.41 0.44
C GLY A 209 3.44 -17.44 -0.96
N ARG A 210 2.65 -17.76 -1.98
CA ARG A 210 3.09 -17.86 -3.40
C ARG A 210 2.18 -17.04 -4.31
N ILE A 211 2.69 -16.65 -5.48
CA ILE A 211 1.86 -16.13 -6.56
C ILE A 211 1.17 -17.31 -7.24
N LEU A 212 -0.16 -17.30 -7.23
CA LEU A 212 -1.00 -18.29 -7.87
C LEU A 212 -1.16 -17.99 -9.36
N THR A 213 -1.48 -16.74 -9.68
CA THR A 213 -1.64 -16.25 -11.05
C THR A 213 -1.50 -14.74 -11.08
N GLU A 214 -1.14 -14.21 -12.24
CA GLU A 214 -1.14 -12.77 -12.51
C GLU A 214 -1.56 -12.51 -13.96
N GLY A 215 -1.98 -11.27 -14.25
CA GLY A 215 -2.40 -10.80 -15.56
C GLY A 215 -3.31 -9.58 -15.45
N THR A 216 -3.88 -9.17 -16.55
CA THR A 216 -4.93 -8.14 -16.55
C THR A 216 -6.14 -8.60 -15.74
N PRO A 217 -6.96 -7.69 -15.20
CA PRO A 217 -8.18 -8.07 -14.47
C PRO A 217 -9.04 -9.07 -15.25
N LYS A 218 -9.21 -8.85 -16.56
CA LYS A 218 -9.99 -9.74 -17.44
C LYS A 218 -9.41 -11.15 -17.50
N GLU A 219 -8.08 -11.28 -17.65
CA GLU A 219 -7.41 -12.57 -17.72
C GLU A 219 -7.47 -13.34 -16.40
N VAL A 220 -7.30 -12.63 -15.27
CA VAL A 220 -7.32 -13.25 -13.95
C VAL A 220 -8.73 -13.67 -13.56
N PHE A 221 -9.72 -12.78 -13.70
CA PHE A 221 -11.10 -13.08 -13.31
C PHE A 221 -11.81 -14.05 -14.26
N SER A 222 -11.32 -14.27 -15.48
CA SER A 222 -11.80 -15.34 -16.35
C SER A 222 -11.45 -16.76 -15.85
N LYS A 223 -10.47 -16.88 -14.93
CA LYS A 223 -10.05 -18.16 -14.32
C LYS A 223 -10.92 -18.55 -13.11
N VAL A 224 -12.25 -18.50 -13.28
CA VAL A 224 -13.24 -18.64 -12.20
C VAL A 224 -13.01 -19.92 -11.35
N GLU A 225 -12.81 -21.06 -12.02
CA GLU A 225 -12.59 -22.35 -11.34
C GLU A 225 -11.32 -22.33 -10.48
N LEU A 226 -10.23 -21.74 -10.98
CA LEU A 226 -8.97 -21.61 -10.24
C LEU A 226 -9.18 -20.75 -8.98
N LEU A 227 -9.84 -19.60 -9.10
CA LEU A 227 -10.08 -18.69 -8.00
C LEU A 227 -10.98 -19.34 -6.94
N LYS A 228 -12.08 -19.98 -7.35
CA LYS A 228 -12.99 -20.69 -6.44
C LYS A 228 -12.32 -21.86 -5.71
N GLN A 229 -11.41 -22.62 -6.35
CA GLN A 229 -10.61 -23.65 -5.69
C GLN A 229 -9.73 -23.12 -4.55
N HIS A 230 -9.30 -21.86 -4.65
CA HIS A 230 -8.50 -21.18 -3.64
C HIS A 230 -9.33 -20.25 -2.74
N HIS A 231 -10.65 -20.49 -2.64
CA HIS A 231 -11.58 -19.72 -1.79
C HIS A 231 -11.60 -18.21 -2.07
N LEU A 232 -11.36 -17.83 -3.31
CA LEU A 232 -11.46 -16.45 -3.78
C LEU A 232 -12.74 -16.29 -4.60
N ASP A 233 -13.51 -15.24 -4.26
CA ASP A 233 -14.68 -14.88 -5.05
C ASP A 233 -14.27 -14.27 -6.41
N VAL A 234 -15.23 -14.14 -7.30
CA VAL A 234 -15.07 -13.42 -8.57
C VAL A 234 -16.05 -12.23 -8.58
N PRO A 235 -15.72 -11.14 -9.29
CA PRO A 235 -16.66 -10.02 -9.43
C PRO A 235 -17.99 -10.50 -10.03
N GLN A 236 -19.11 -9.96 -9.52
CA GLN A 236 -20.47 -10.34 -9.98
C GLN A 236 -20.68 -10.19 -11.49
N ALA A 237 -19.92 -9.32 -12.15
CA ALA A 237 -19.98 -9.13 -13.61
C ALA A 237 -19.30 -10.27 -14.41
N THR A 238 -18.69 -11.23 -13.76
CA THR A 238 -17.93 -12.34 -14.38
C THR A 238 -18.65 -13.68 -14.25
N GLU A 239 -19.72 -13.77 -13.46
CA GLU A 239 -20.64 -14.89 -13.39
C GLU A 239 -21.71 -14.82 -14.51
#